data_7947533e67390112875d2e032a2370b1
#
_entry.id   7947533e67390112875d2e032a2370b1
#
_cell.length_a   1.000
_cell.length_b   1.000
_cell.length_c   1.000
_cell.angle_alpha   90.00
_cell.angle_beta   90.00
_cell.angle_gamma   90.00
#
_symmetry.space_group_name_H-M   'P 1'
#
loop_
_entity.id
_entity.type
_entity.pdbx_description
1 polymer ?
#
loop_
_entity_poly.entity_id
_entity_poly.type
_entity_poly.pdbx_seq_one_letter_code
_entity_poly.pdbx_strand_id
1 'polypeptide(L)'
;MWRKLKGWGGLYLQQSVCVLPHRENLQQQLEKLRAEIASGNGEADLLTVQIEDEAQNARLIGRFQQQVEEEYREFLGRCRDFHKELDHERGIRNLTFAELDENEAELAKLRSWLPKIRERDFFEASGYSTALDAFDACEQDFQNFSQQVYEAQEFGITDELEGKFP
;
A
#
# COMPACT_ATOMS: atom_id res chain seq x y z
N MET A 1 -2.13 20.80 3.16
CA MET A 1 -1.68 20.99 1.76
C MET A 1 -0.72 19.90 1.31
N TRP A 2 0.50 19.84 1.82
CA TRP A 2 1.57 18.88 1.44
C TRP A 2 1.13 17.40 1.44
N ARG A 3 0.37 16.95 2.45
CA ARG A 3 -0.13 15.57 2.53
C ARG A 3 -1.08 15.23 1.40
N LYS A 4 -1.94 16.18 0.96
CA LYS A 4 -2.86 15.97 -0.17
C LYS A 4 -2.08 15.78 -1.47
N LEU A 5 -1.15 16.69 -1.78
CA LEU A 5 -0.33 16.60 -3.00
C LEU A 5 0.51 15.32 -3.04
N LYS A 6 1.14 14.94 -1.92
CA LYS A 6 1.85 13.67 -1.81
C LYS A 6 0.90 12.48 -2.00
N GLY A 7 -0.28 12.51 -1.37
CA GLY A 7 -1.29 11.47 -1.50
C GLY A 7 -1.80 11.29 -2.95
N TRP A 8 -1.74 12.33 -3.77
CA TRP A 8 -2.08 12.28 -5.20
C TRP A 8 -0.90 11.92 -6.10
N GLY A 9 0.25 11.59 -5.54
CA GLY A 9 1.46 11.23 -6.30
C GLY A 9 2.25 12.41 -6.83
N GLY A 10 2.11 13.59 -6.22
CA GLY A 10 2.83 14.78 -6.63
C GLY A 10 4.34 14.67 -6.43
N LEU A 11 5.09 15.08 -7.44
CA LEU A 11 6.55 15.15 -7.43
C LEU A 11 7.03 16.55 -7.05
N TYR A 12 7.81 16.65 -5.98
CA TYR A 12 8.38 17.91 -5.56
C TYR A 12 9.70 18.17 -6.31
N LEU A 13 9.74 19.29 -7.05
CA LEU A 13 10.96 19.77 -7.71
C LEU A 13 11.79 20.61 -6.75
N GLN A 14 11.13 21.47 -6.00
CA GLN A 14 11.67 22.34 -4.96
C GLN A 14 10.67 22.48 -3.82
N GLN A 15 11.03 23.15 -2.73
CA GLN A 15 10.19 23.24 -1.51
C GLN A 15 8.74 23.72 -1.75
N SER A 16 8.50 24.57 -2.73
CA SER A 16 7.19 25.14 -3.04
C SER A 16 6.65 24.78 -4.43
N VAL A 17 7.34 23.94 -5.19
CA VAL A 17 6.95 23.53 -6.54
C VAL A 17 6.67 22.04 -6.56
N CYS A 18 5.39 21.72 -6.81
CA CYS A 18 4.92 20.35 -6.97
C CYS A 18 4.41 20.15 -8.41
N VAL A 19 4.77 19.06 -9.02
CA VAL A 19 4.35 18.69 -10.38
C VAL A 19 3.48 17.45 -10.31
N LEU A 20 2.42 17.43 -11.11
CA LEU A 20 1.54 16.28 -11.34
C LEU A 20 1.33 16.13 -12.84
N PRO A 21 1.11 14.91 -13.37
CA PRO A 21 0.74 14.76 -14.76
C PRO A 21 -0.62 15.39 -15.03
N HIS A 22 -0.78 15.96 -16.22
CA HIS A 22 -2.04 16.60 -16.61
C HIS A 22 -3.13 15.55 -16.85
N ARG A 23 -4.02 15.40 -15.86
CA ARG A 23 -5.21 14.54 -15.88
C ARG A 23 -6.40 15.31 -15.32
N GLU A 24 -7.56 15.10 -15.91
CA GLU A 24 -8.77 15.87 -15.56
C GLU A 24 -9.14 15.77 -14.06
N ASN A 25 -9.10 14.57 -13.51
CA ASN A 25 -9.38 14.35 -12.08
C ASN A 25 -8.38 15.07 -11.16
N LEU A 26 -7.09 15.10 -11.52
CA LEU A 26 -6.05 15.79 -10.76
C LEU A 26 -6.21 17.32 -10.88
N GLN A 27 -6.54 17.81 -12.07
CA GLN A 27 -6.80 19.23 -12.29
C GLN A 27 -7.95 19.72 -11.39
N GLN A 28 -9.07 19.00 -11.37
CA GLN A 28 -10.21 19.35 -10.50
C GLN A 28 -9.83 19.34 -9.01
N GLN A 29 -9.01 18.39 -8.57
CA GLN A 29 -8.52 18.34 -7.20
C GLN A 29 -7.59 19.50 -6.87
N LEU A 30 -6.71 19.89 -7.80
CA LEU A 30 -5.81 21.04 -7.65
C LEU A 30 -6.57 22.37 -7.61
N GLU A 31 -7.60 22.54 -8.42
CA GLU A 31 -8.46 23.75 -8.39
C GLU A 31 -9.20 23.88 -7.06
N LYS A 32 -9.73 22.77 -6.53
CA LYS A 32 -10.33 22.74 -5.18
C LYS A 32 -9.32 23.09 -4.10
N LEU A 33 -8.12 22.52 -4.18
CA LEU A 33 -7.05 22.81 -3.21
C LEU A 33 -6.62 24.28 -3.27
N ARG A 34 -6.52 24.87 -4.47
CA ARG A 34 -6.23 26.30 -4.64
C ARG A 34 -7.32 27.17 -3.99
N ALA A 35 -8.59 26.83 -4.18
CA ALA A 35 -9.70 27.54 -3.54
C ALA A 35 -9.66 27.41 -2.00
N GLU A 36 -9.33 26.24 -1.45
CA GLU A 36 -9.13 26.04 -0.01
C GLU A 36 -8.00 26.91 0.54
N ILE A 37 -6.88 27.01 -0.18
CA ILE A 37 -5.74 27.85 0.21
C ILE A 37 -6.14 29.33 0.23
N ALA A 38 -6.83 29.79 -0.80
CA ALA A 38 -7.30 31.17 -0.89
C ALA A 38 -8.30 31.52 0.24
N SER A 39 -9.18 30.60 0.61
CA SER A 39 -10.11 30.78 1.74
C SER A 39 -9.40 30.89 3.09
N GLY A 40 -8.19 30.33 3.21
CA GLY A 40 -7.30 30.45 4.37
C GLY A 40 -6.32 31.60 4.31
N ASN A 41 -6.55 32.60 3.43
CA ASN A 41 -5.66 33.75 3.19
C ASN A 41 -4.25 33.36 2.70
N GLY A 42 -4.11 32.19 2.06
CA GLY A 42 -2.89 31.80 1.38
C GLY A 42 -2.96 32.08 -0.12
N GLU A 43 -1.81 31.98 -0.78
CA GLU A 43 -1.69 32.12 -2.23
C GLU A 43 -1.16 30.82 -2.84
N ALA A 44 -1.69 30.41 -3.99
CA ALA A 44 -1.20 29.29 -4.78
C ALA A 44 -1.51 29.52 -6.25
N ASP A 45 -0.51 29.32 -7.09
CA ASP A 45 -0.65 29.36 -8.54
C ASP A 45 -0.76 27.93 -9.08
N LEU A 46 -1.67 27.72 -10.01
CA LEU A 46 -1.81 26.51 -10.78
C LEU A 46 -1.43 26.80 -12.24
N LEU A 47 -0.39 26.15 -12.71
CA LEU A 47 0.12 26.31 -14.06
C LEU A 47 0.03 24.99 -14.80
N THR A 48 -0.44 25.03 -16.04
CA THR A 48 -0.29 23.91 -16.99
C THR A 48 0.89 24.21 -17.88
N VAL A 49 1.84 23.30 -17.91
CA VAL A 49 3.07 23.46 -18.69
C VAL A 49 3.25 22.30 -19.66
N GLN A 50 3.82 22.57 -20.80
CA GLN A 50 4.27 21.57 -21.77
C GLN A 50 5.79 21.52 -21.75
N ILE A 51 6.36 20.32 -21.69
CA ILE A 51 7.80 20.10 -21.71
C ILE A 51 8.17 19.71 -23.12
N GLU A 52 8.86 20.60 -23.83
CA GLU A 52 9.27 20.39 -25.22
C GLU A 52 10.56 19.57 -25.33
N ASP A 53 11.44 19.68 -24.35
CA ASP A 53 12.70 18.93 -24.29
C ASP A 53 12.46 17.48 -23.85
N GLU A 54 12.66 16.53 -24.79
CA GLU A 54 12.46 15.10 -24.56
C GLU A 54 13.33 14.55 -23.41
N ALA A 55 14.57 15.02 -23.29
CA ALA A 55 15.48 14.56 -22.23
C ALA A 55 15.01 15.06 -20.86
N GLN A 56 14.50 16.29 -20.80
CA GLN A 56 13.90 16.84 -19.58
C GLN A 56 12.63 16.06 -19.19
N ASN A 57 11.77 15.77 -20.15
CA ASN A 57 10.56 14.99 -19.96
C ASN A 57 10.87 13.59 -19.43
N ALA A 58 11.80 12.88 -20.06
CA ALA A 58 12.26 11.56 -19.63
C ALA A 58 12.83 11.58 -18.18
N ARG A 59 13.61 12.61 -17.81
CA ARG A 59 14.11 12.74 -16.45
C ARG A 59 12.98 12.93 -15.43
N LEU A 60 11.93 13.68 -15.76
CA LEU A 60 10.78 13.87 -14.85
C LEU A 60 9.97 12.59 -14.72
N ILE A 61 9.70 11.88 -15.80
CA ILE A 61 9.04 10.56 -15.78
C ILE A 61 9.85 9.60 -14.90
N GLY A 62 11.16 9.52 -15.10
CA GLY A 62 12.02 8.66 -14.28
C GLY A 62 11.97 8.99 -12.79
N ARG A 63 11.82 10.27 -12.41
CA ARG A 63 11.65 10.67 -11.01
C ARG A 63 10.28 10.25 -10.44
N PHE A 64 9.20 10.32 -11.22
CA PHE A 64 7.90 9.78 -10.83
C PHE A 64 7.97 8.27 -10.62
N GLN A 65 8.56 7.54 -11.59
CA GLN A 65 8.75 6.10 -11.48
C GLN A 65 9.57 5.74 -10.24
N GLN A 66 10.69 6.43 -9.99
CA GLN A 66 11.52 6.19 -8.81
C GLN A 66 10.75 6.38 -7.49
N GLN A 67 9.91 7.43 -7.40
CA GLN A 67 9.09 7.69 -6.21
C GLN A 67 8.14 6.52 -5.92
N VAL A 68 7.49 5.98 -6.96
CA VAL A 68 6.56 4.86 -6.82
C VAL A 68 7.30 3.53 -6.58
N GLU A 69 8.47 3.33 -7.20
CA GLU A 69 9.33 2.17 -6.92
C GLU A 69 9.76 2.09 -5.46
N GLU A 70 9.98 3.22 -4.80
CA GLU A 70 10.25 3.25 -3.35
C GLU A 70 9.05 2.78 -2.54
N GLU A 71 7.82 3.16 -2.94
CA GLU A 71 6.58 2.69 -2.31
C GLU A 71 6.36 1.19 -2.53
N TYR A 72 6.60 0.66 -3.75
CA TYR A 72 6.52 -0.79 -4.01
C TYR A 72 7.57 -1.56 -3.21
N ARG A 73 8.78 -1.02 -3.06
CA ARG A 73 9.82 -1.66 -2.23
C ARG A 73 9.43 -1.72 -0.76
N GLU A 74 8.81 -0.67 -0.23
CA GLU A 74 8.28 -0.66 1.13
C GLU A 74 7.16 -1.69 1.27
N PHE A 75 6.24 -1.76 0.32
CA PHE A 75 5.17 -2.75 0.27
C PHE A 75 5.70 -4.19 0.28
N LEU A 76 6.68 -4.49 -0.56
CA LEU A 76 7.36 -5.80 -0.58
C LEU A 76 8.05 -6.11 0.76
N GLY A 77 8.56 -5.11 1.45
CA GLY A 77 9.06 -5.24 2.81
C GLY A 77 7.98 -5.73 3.78
N ARG A 78 6.81 -5.11 3.73
CA ARG A 78 5.67 -5.49 4.58
C ARG A 78 5.13 -6.89 4.26
N CYS A 79 5.09 -7.28 2.99
CA CYS A 79 4.73 -8.66 2.62
C CYS A 79 5.69 -9.68 3.23
N ARG A 80 7.01 -9.40 3.18
CA ARG A 80 8.01 -10.29 3.82
C ARG A 80 7.86 -10.36 5.34
N ASP A 81 7.55 -9.24 5.99
CA ASP A 81 7.35 -9.22 7.44
C ASP A 81 6.07 -9.97 7.82
N PHE A 82 5.02 -9.88 7.02
CA PHE A 82 3.78 -10.66 7.17
C PHE A 82 4.05 -12.17 7.13
N HIS A 83 4.80 -12.67 6.15
CA HIS A 83 5.18 -14.08 6.09
C HIS A 83 5.99 -14.54 7.31
N LYS A 84 6.93 -13.69 7.77
CA LYS A 84 7.73 -14.02 8.97
C LYS A 84 6.87 -14.14 10.23
N GLU A 85 5.85 -13.30 10.34
CA GLU A 85 4.92 -13.35 11.47
C GLU A 85 4.13 -14.67 11.45
N LEU A 86 3.54 -15.03 10.31
CA LEU A 86 2.85 -16.32 10.17
C LEU A 86 3.77 -17.52 10.45
N ASP A 87 5.01 -17.47 9.98
CA ASP A 87 6.00 -18.53 10.24
C ASP A 87 6.40 -18.59 11.71
N HIS A 88 6.49 -17.44 12.38
CA HIS A 88 6.76 -17.38 13.82
C HIS A 88 5.63 -18.03 14.62
N GLU A 89 4.38 -17.66 14.36
CA GLU A 89 3.20 -18.20 15.03
C GLU A 89 3.06 -19.73 14.82
N ARG A 90 3.33 -20.22 13.60
CA ARG A 90 3.44 -21.66 13.31
C ARG A 90 4.53 -22.32 14.14
N GLY A 91 5.71 -21.68 14.22
CA GLY A 91 6.88 -22.21 14.92
C GLY A 91 6.67 -22.41 16.42
N ILE A 92 6.00 -21.47 17.06
CA ILE A 92 5.65 -21.53 18.49
C ILE A 92 4.31 -22.23 18.75
N ARG A 93 3.62 -22.69 17.73
CA ARG A 93 2.29 -23.33 17.76
C ARG A 93 1.20 -22.43 18.38
N ASN A 94 1.29 -21.14 18.16
CA ASN A 94 0.28 -20.17 18.61
C ASN A 94 -0.88 -20.05 17.58
N LEU A 95 -1.50 -21.21 17.30
CA LEU A 95 -2.58 -21.32 16.32
C LEU A 95 -3.93 -21.01 17.00
N THR A 96 -4.19 -19.74 17.26
CA THR A 96 -5.39 -19.26 17.96
C THR A 96 -6.24 -18.36 17.06
N PHE A 97 -7.54 -18.24 17.36
CA PHE A 97 -8.42 -17.29 16.67
C PHE A 97 -7.99 -15.83 16.87
N ALA A 98 -7.37 -15.50 18.01
CA ALA A 98 -6.85 -14.15 18.24
C ALA A 98 -5.74 -13.80 17.26
N GLU A 99 -4.80 -14.70 17.00
CA GLU A 99 -3.75 -14.53 16.01
C GLU A 99 -4.30 -14.49 14.58
N LEU A 100 -5.34 -15.29 14.30
CA LEU A 100 -6.03 -15.24 13.02
C LEU A 100 -6.62 -13.86 12.74
N ASP A 101 -7.33 -13.28 13.71
CA ASP A 101 -7.95 -11.96 13.60
C ASP A 101 -6.90 -10.85 13.44
N GLU A 102 -5.78 -10.92 14.17
CA GLU A 102 -4.68 -9.95 14.08
C GLU A 102 -4.03 -9.99 12.69
N ASN A 103 -3.70 -11.17 12.19
CA ASN A 103 -3.09 -11.34 10.88
C ASN A 103 -4.07 -11.01 9.74
N GLU A 104 -5.38 -11.25 9.89
CA GLU A 104 -6.39 -10.79 8.93
C GLU A 104 -6.42 -9.26 8.83
N ALA A 105 -6.32 -8.57 9.97
CA ALA A 105 -6.27 -7.11 9.98
C ALA A 105 -5.00 -6.56 9.31
N GLU A 106 -3.84 -7.21 9.48
CA GLU A 106 -2.60 -6.84 8.78
C GLU A 106 -2.71 -7.09 7.25
N LEU A 107 -3.25 -8.23 6.83
CA LEU A 107 -3.49 -8.53 5.42
C LEU A 107 -4.47 -7.51 4.79
N ALA A 108 -5.51 -7.10 5.52
CA ALA A 108 -6.45 -6.08 5.06
C ALA A 108 -5.77 -4.72 4.83
N LYS A 109 -4.76 -4.35 5.63
CA LYS A 109 -3.95 -3.15 5.42
C LYS A 109 -3.16 -3.25 4.09
N LEU A 110 -2.51 -4.38 3.83
CA LEU A 110 -1.81 -4.62 2.56
C LEU A 110 -2.77 -4.56 1.38
N ARG A 111 -3.93 -5.23 1.46
CA ARG A 111 -4.98 -5.22 0.43
C ARG A 111 -5.47 -3.81 0.10
N SER A 112 -5.56 -2.94 1.11
CA SER A 112 -6.00 -1.56 0.91
C SER A 112 -4.89 -0.62 0.42
N TRP A 113 -3.63 -0.99 0.60
CA TRP A 113 -2.50 -0.14 0.29
C TRP A 113 -2.01 -0.29 -1.16
N LEU A 114 -1.92 -1.51 -1.69
CA LEU A 114 -1.44 -1.75 -3.05
C LEU A 114 -2.22 -0.96 -4.13
N PRO A 115 -3.57 -0.92 -4.11
CA PRO A 115 -4.32 -0.08 -5.05
C PRO A 115 -3.98 1.40 -4.95
N LYS A 116 -3.73 1.91 -3.74
CA LYS A 116 -3.37 3.33 -3.53
C LYS A 116 -1.99 3.66 -4.11
N ILE A 117 -1.04 2.73 -4.08
CA ILE A 117 0.25 2.90 -4.76
C ILE A 117 -0.01 2.92 -6.28
N ARG A 118 -0.81 1.99 -6.79
CA ARG A 118 -1.13 1.90 -8.22
C ARG A 118 -1.83 3.14 -8.76
N GLU A 119 -2.71 3.78 -7.99
CA GLU A 119 -3.36 5.04 -8.37
C GLU A 119 -2.38 6.19 -8.62
N ARG A 120 -1.21 6.17 -7.95
CA ARG A 120 -0.14 7.16 -8.10
C ARG A 120 0.93 6.77 -9.11
N ASP A 121 0.86 5.56 -9.62
CA ASP A 121 1.77 5.03 -10.62
C ASP A 121 1.34 5.48 -12.02
N PHE A 122 1.61 6.74 -12.33
CA PHE A 122 1.19 7.38 -13.58
C PHE A 122 1.95 6.91 -14.81
N PHE A 123 3.14 6.37 -14.62
CA PHE A 123 4.10 6.06 -15.67
C PHE A 123 4.59 4.60 -15.65
N GLU A 124 3.79 3.71 -15.07
CA GLU A 124 3.99 2.26 -15.09
C GLU A 124 5.39 1.84 -14.60
N ALA A 125 5.66 2.14 -13.33
CA ALA A 125 6.86 1.68 -12.65
C ALA A 125 6.94 0.14 -12.65
N SER A 126 8.14 -0.41 -12.75
CA SER A 126 8.36 -1.86 -12.95
C SER A 126 7.99 -2.72 -11.73
N GLY A 127 7.93 -2.13 -10.55
CA GLY A 127 7.69 -2.83 -9.29
C GLY A 127 6.27 -3.38 -9.09
N TYR A 128 5.27 -2.94 -9.88
CA TYR A 128 3.87 -3.31 -9.66
C TYR A 128 3.60 -4.81 -9.77
N SER A 129 4.08 -5.47 -10.83
CA SER A 129 3.84 -6.91 -11.01
C SER A 129 4.43 -7.73 -9.85
N THR A 130 5.65 -7.41 -9.44
CA THR A 130 6.30 -8.07 -8.29
C THR A 130 5.55 -7.82 -6.98
N ALA A 131 5.02 -6.61 -6.79
CA ALA A 131 4.22 -6.29 -5.61
C ALA A 131 2.87 -7.04 -5.60
N LEU A 132 2.24 -7.20 -6.76
CA LEU A 132 1.01 -7.98 -6.91
C LEU A 132 1.25 -9.46 -6.60
N ASP A 133 2.28 -10.06 -7.20
CA ASP A 133 2.66 -11.46 -6.96
C ASP A 133 2.97 -11.71 -5.47
N ALA A 134 3.65 -10.77 -4.81
CA ALA A 134 3.96 -10.86 -3.39
C ALA A 134 2.70 -10.75 -2.52
N PHE A 135 1.73 -9.92 -2.91
CA PHE A 135 0.45 -9.82 -2.21
C PHE A 135 -0.38 -11.10 -2.37
N ASP A 136 -0.46 -11.66 -3.57
CA ASP A 136 -1.15 -12.93 -3.83
C ASP A 136 -0.54 -14.06 -2.99
N ALA A 137 0.79 -14.08 -2.83
CA ALA A 137 1.47 -15.01 -1.95
C ALA A 137 1.09 -14.82 -0.47
N CYS A 138 0.94 -13.57 0.00
CA CYS A 138 0.46 -13.29 1.36
C CYS A 138 -0.98 -13.81 1.57
N GLU A 139 -1.88 -13.62 0.59
CA GLU A 139 -3.25 -14.14 0.67
C GLU A 139 -3.26 -15.67 0.74
N GLN A 140 -2.46 -16.33 -0.08
CA GLN A 140 -2.34 -17.79 -0.07
C GLN A 140 -1.80 -18.31 1.27
N ASP A 141 -0.77 -17.68 1.80
CA ASP A 141 -0.14 -18.06 3.07
C ASP A 141 -1.11 -17.87 4.25
N PHE A 142 -1.85 -16.77 4.25
CA PHE A 142 -2.90 -16.52 5.24
C PHE A 142 -4.02 -17.57 5.17
N GLN A 143 -4.45 -17.99 3.99
CA GLN A 143 -5.43 -19.07 3.83
C GLN A 143 -4.94 -20.38 4.46
N ASN A 144 -3.67 -20.73 4.22
CA ASN A 144 -3.05 -21.92 4.81
C ASN A 144 -2.94 -21.80 6.34
N PHE A 145 -2.58 -20.64 6.86
CA PHE A 145 -2.53 -20.35 8.30
C PHE A 145 -3.93 -20.47 8.93
N SER A 146 -4.93 -19.89 8.29
CA SER A 146 -6.34 -19.97 8.73
C SER A 146 -6.80 -21.41 8.87
N GLN A 147 -6.53 -22.24 7.86
CA GLN A 147 -6.87 -23.66 7.92
C GLN A 147 -6.20 -24.37 9.11
N GLN A 148 -4.92 -24.11 9.34
CA GLN A 148 -4.17 -24.69 10.48
C GLN A 148 -4.75 -24.26 11.83
N VAL A 149 -5.20 -23.00 11.95
CA VAL A 149 -5.86 -22.51 13.17
C VAL A 149 -7.16 -23.26 13.42
N TYR A 150 -8.02 -23.40 12.41
CA TYR A 150 -9.28 -24.14 12.54
C TYR A 150 -9.04 -25.60 12.94
N GLU A 151 -8.12 -26.28 12.29
CA GLU A 151 -7.76 -27.67 12.61
C GLU A 151 -7.25 -27.78 14.06
N ALA A 152 -6.37 -26.89 14.50
CA ALA A 152 -5.84 -26.89 15.88
C ALA A 152 -6.92 -26.67 16.94
N GLN A 153 -7.88 -25.80 16.66
CA GLN A 153 -8.97 -25.49 17.58
C GLN A 153 -10.02 -26.63 17.64
N GLU A 154 -10.31 -27.31 16.51
CA GLU A 154 -11.21 -28.47 16.48
C GLU A 154 -10.60 -29.66 17.27
N PHE A 155 -9.32 -29.95 17.12
CA PHE A 155 -8.66 -31.01 17.87
C PHE A 155 -8.54 -30.70 19.36
N GLY A 156 -8.31 -29.43 19.74
CA GLY A 156 -8.28 -29.01 21.13
C GLY A 156 -9.62 -29.20 21.86
N ILE A 157 -10.74 -29.02 21.17
CA ILE A 157 -12.09 -29.25 21.72
C ILE A 157 -12.36 -30.75 21.92
N THR A 158 -11.86 -31.62 21.03
CA THR A 158 -12.07 -33.07 21.15
C THR A 158 -11.29 -33.66 22.32
N ASP A 159 -10.04 -33.26 22.56
CA ASP A 159 -9.23 -33.70 23.70
C ASP A 159 -9.83 -33.29 25.06
N GLU A 160 -10.42 -32.09 25.14
CA GLU A 160 -11.13 -31.64 26.37
C GLU A 160 -12.42 -32.40 26.64
N LEU A 161 -13.10 -32.90 25.63
CA LEU A 161 -14.34 -33.67 25.77
C LEU A 161 -14.06 -35.16 26.13
N GLU A 162 -13.02 -35.76 25.57
CA GLU A 162 -12.63 -37.15 25.90
C GLU A 162 -12.00 -37.28 27.29
N GLY A 163 -11.36 -36.21 27.82
CA GLY A 163 -10.79 -36.18 29.18
C GLY A 163 -11.81 -35.99 30.32
N LYS A 164 -13.11 -35.77 30.03
CA LYS A 164 -14.15 -35.51 31.03
C LYS A 164 -15.11 -36.66 31.34
N PHE A 165 -14.91 -37.80 30.72
CA PHE A 165 -15.69 -39.00 31.06
C PHE A 165 -14.79 -40.09 31.62
N PRO A 166 -14.89 -40.42 32.93
CA PRO A 166 -14.23 -41.56 33.53
C PRO A 166 -14.86 -42.88 33.10
#